data_5a78db9cab85462dfba71ed191324b49
#
_entry.id   5a78db9cab85462dfba71ed191324b49
#
_cell.length_a   1.000
_cell.length_b   1.000
_cell.length_c   1.000
_cell.angle_alpha   90.00
_cell.angle_beta   90.00
_cell.angle_gamma   90.00
#
_symmetry.space_group_name_H-M   'P 1'
#
loop_
_entity.id
_entity.type
_entity.pdbx_description
1 polymer ?
#
loop_
_entity_poly.entity_id
_entity_poly.type
_entity_poly.pdbx_seq_one_letter_code
_entity_poly.pdbx_strand_id
1 'polypeptide(L)'
;MSPAPPLSARAPRLSARALVRRFGGVTALDQVSLDLPPGRITALTGHNGAGKSTLFRCLSGADRPDSGQVLLDGRDITHLPEYTRARLGLARTFQQIAVFPGLSVADNLRVGAEQAGRRGSLEADFAVARTLRLLGLDHLADRPASGLPTGTLRLVELGRALSAEPGVLLLDEPAAGLDRAESERLAVLLTALAADGLAVLLVEHDRELVDRIADRVLTMSAGRLLPADGELPSATPIATAPSDGTADGA
;
A
#
# COMPACT_ATOMS: atom_id res chain seq x y z
N MET A 1 -6.46 35.41 2.76
CA MET A 1 -6.26 33.95 2.87
C MET A 1 -5.96 33.44 1.48
N SER A 2 -4.70 33.01 1.21
CA SER A 2 -4.37 32.38 -0.08
C SER A 2 -5.11 31.05 -0.19
N PRO A 3 -5.70 30.71 -1.35
CA PRO A 3 -6.33 29.41 -1.56
C PRO A 3 -5.28 28.30 -1.40
N ALA A 4 -5.66 27.21 -0.76
CA ALA A 4 -4.79 26.05 -0.63
C ALA A 4 -4.37 25.58 -2.04
N PRO A 5 -3.10 25.18 -2.24
CA PRO A 5 -2.64 24.71 -3.53
C PRO A 5 -3.47 23.50 -3.98
N PRO A 6 -3.72 23.34 -5.29
CA PRO A 6 -4.47 22.20 -5.80
C PRO A 6 -3.80 20.90 -5.33
N LEU A 7 -4.60 19.87 -5.02
CA LEU A 7 -4.14 18.57 -4.47
C LEU A 7 -3.03 17.92 -5.31
N SER A 8 -2.96 18.22 -6.60
CA SER A 8 -1.90 17.79 -7.53
C SER A 8 -0.52 18.41 -7.26
N ALA A 9 -0.44 19.48 -6.43
CA ALA A 9 0.82 20.20 -6.12
C ALA A 9 1.42 19.78 -4.76
N ARG A 10 0.78 18.85 -4.02
CA ARG A 10 1.34 18.40 -2.75
C ARG A 10 2.41 17.33 -3.00
N ALA A 11 3.51 17.41 -2.25
CA ALA A 11 4.55 16.38 -2.28
C ALA A 11 3.95 14.99 -1.96
N PRO A 12 4.40 13.92 -2.64
CA PRO A 12 3.89 12.57 -2.39
C PRO A 12 4.24 12.10 -0.97
N ARG A 13 3.31 11.39 -0.34
CA ARG A 13 3.54 10.77 0.98
C ARG A 13 4.49 9.58 0.87
N LEU A 14 4.32 8.75 -0.16
CA LEU A 14 5.21 7.62 -0.42
C LEU A 14 5.68 7.70 -1.87
N SER A 15 6.97 7.48 -2.08
CA SER A 15 7.57 7.39 -3.41
C SER A 15 8.43 6.15 -3.54
N ALA A 16 8.40 5.55 -4.71
CA ALA A 16 9.39 4.58 -5.16
C ALA A 16 10.19 5.19 -6.31
N ARG A 17 11.49 4.96 -6.33
CA ARG A 17 12.40 5.45 -7.37
C ARG A 17 13.25 4.30 -7.90
N ALA A 18 13.04 3.94 -9.16
CA ALA A 18 13.80 2.93 -9.90
C ALA A 18 14.03 1.62 -9.11
N LEU A 19 12.97 1.09 -8.46
CA LEU A 19 13.08 -0.13 -7.68
C LEU A 19 13.38 -1.32 -8.59
N VAL A 20 14.41 -2.08 -8.23
CA VAL A 20 14.76 -3.36 -8.85
C VAL A 20 14.72 -4.44 -7.79
N ARG A 21 14.12 -5.57 -8.12
CA ARG A 21 14.14 -6.77 -7.27
C ARG A 21 14.24 -8.03 -8.12
N ARG A 22 15.20 -8.88 -7.78
CA ARG A 22 15.46 -10.14 -8.47
C ARG A 22 15.36 -11.32 -7.50
N PHE A 23 14.89 -12.45 -8.01
CA PHE A 23 14.87 -13.72 -7.31
C PHE A 23 15.52 -14.77 -8.23
N GLY A 24 16.76 -15.14 -7.93
CA GLY A 24 17.54 -15.97 -8.85
C GLY A 24 17.66 -15.32 -10.23
N GLY A 25 17.22 -16.02 -11.28
CA GLY A 25 17.24 -15.53 -12.67
C GLY A 25 16.02 -14.66 -13.06
N VAL A 26 15.05 -14.45 -12.14
CA VAL A 26 13.81 -13.71 -12.44
C VAL A 26 13.89 -12.28 -11.91
N THR A 27 13.69 -11.29 -12.77
CA THR A 27 13.54 -9.89 -12.37
C THR A 27 12.06 -9.63 -12.08
N ALA A 28 11.70 -9.55 -10.79
CA ALA A 28 10.34 -9.33 -10.33
C ALA A 28 9.93 -7.84 -10.33
N LEU A 29 10.89 -6.93 -10.14
CA LEU A 29 10.75 -5.48 -10.33
C LEU A 29 11.91 -4.98 -11.19
N ASP A 30 11.57 -4.20 -12.20
CA ASP A 30 12.53 -3.63 -13.13
C ASP A 30 12.31 -2.13 -13.28
N GLN A 31 13.12 -1.35 -12.56
CA GLN A 31 13.14 0.12 -12.57
C GLN A 31 11.77 0.76 -12.21
N VAL A 32 11.00 0.15 -11.30
CA VAL A 32 9.68 0.61 -10.93
C VAL A 32 9.75 1.94 -10.18
N SER A 33 9.05 2.96 -10.70
CA SER A 33 8.92 4.27 -10.05
C SER A 33 7.45 4.66 -9.96
N LEU A 34 7.01 5.10 -8.78
CA LEU A 34 5.65 5.60 -8.55
C LEU A 34 5.63 6.62 -7.41
N ASP A 35 4.56 7.43 -7.41
CA ASP A 35 4.25 8.38 -6.36
C ASP A 35 2.83 8.16 -5.85
N LEU A 36 2.67 8.16 -4.52
CA LEU A 36 1.39 8.15 -3.84
C LEU A 36 1.15 9.52 -3.19
N PRO A 37 0.36 10.39 -3.82
CA PRO A 37 0.04 11.68 -3.24
C PRO A 37 -0.92 11.55 -2.06
N PRO A 38 -0.88 12.49 -1.08
CA PRO A 38 -1.87 12.51 0.00
C PRO A 38 -3.27 12.75 -0.55
N GLY A 39 -4.25 12.11 0.08
CA GLY A 39 -5.65 12.30 -0.28
C GLY A 39 -6.08 11.65 -1.59
N ARG A 40 -5.35 10.64 -2.05
CA ARG A 40 -5.62 9.95 -3.30
C ARG A 40 -5.56 8.45 -3.17
N ILE A 41 -6.42 7.78 -3.93
CA ILE A 41 -6.44 6.32 -4.09
C ILE A 41 -5.78 5.98 -5.43
N THR A 42 -4.64 5.30 -5.37
CA THR A 42 -3.97 4.76 -6.55
C THR A 42 -4.23 3.26 -6.61
N ALA A 43 -4.88 2.79 -7.67
CA ALA A 43 -5.05 1.37 -7.93
C ALA A 43 -3.87 0.81 -8.72
N LEU A 44 -3.40 -0.37 -8.35
CA LEU A 44 -2.36 -1.13 -9.04
C LEU A 44 -2.98 -2.40 -9.62
N THR A 45 -3.08 -2.48 -10.94
CA THR A 45 -3.62 -3.61 -11.68
C THR A 45 -2.52 -4.38 -12.40
N GLY A 46 -2.84 -5.54 -12.94
CA GLY A 46 -1.92 -6.38 -13.72
C GLY A 46 -2.19 -7.86 -13.48
N HIS A 47 -1.71 -8.70 -14.39
CA HIS A 47 -1.88 -10.16 -14.30
C HIS A 47 -1.13 -10.77 -13.09
N ASN A 48 -1.46 -12.02 -12.75
CA ASN A 48 -0.72 -12.75 -11.71
C ASN A 48 0.74 -12.94 -12.14
N GLY A 49 1.67 -12.71 -11.21
CA GLY A 49 3.10 -12.73 -11.53
C GLY A 49 3.66 -11.44 -12.14
N ALA A 50 2.84 -10.39 -12.35
CA ALA A 50 3.32 -9.12 -12.88
C ALA A 50 4.32 -8.37 -11.96
N GLY A 51 4.42 -8.75 -10.68
CA GLY A 51 5.32 -8.12 -9.70
C GLY A 51 4.61 -7.32 -8.61
N LYS A 52 3.26 -7.23 -8.62
CA LYS A 52 2.47 -6.42 -7.67
C LYS A 52 2.80 -6.72 -6.21
N SER A 53 2.74 -8.00 -5.81
CA SER A 53 3.04 -8.41 -4.42
C SER A 53 4.49 -8.13 -4.03
N THR A 54 5.44 -8.26 -4.98
CA THR A 54 6.86 -7.91 -4.75
C THR A 54 7.00 -6.40 -4.52
N LEU A 55 6.29 -5.57 -5.29
CA LEU A 55 6.28 -4.13 -5.09
C LEU A 55 5.73 -3.77 -3.71
N PHE A 56 4.60 -4.35 -3.31
CA PHE A 56 4.02 -4.16 -1.97
C PHE A 56 4.99 -4.54 -0.86
N ARG A 57 5.68 -5.68 -0.99
CA ARG A 57 6.69 -6.14 -0.02
C ARG A 57 7.89 -5.19 0.05
N CYS A 58 8.35 -4.65 -1.08
CA CYS A 58 9.42 -3.64 -1.09
C CYS A 58 8.96 -2.32 -0.48
N LEU A 59 7.73 -1.85 -0.78
CA LEU A 59 7.18 -0.61 -0.21
C LEU A 59 6.95 -0.74 1.31
N SER A 60 6.44 -1.88 1.78
CA SER A 60 6.20 -2.11 3.21
C SER A 60 7.46 -2.38 4.02
N GLY A 61 8.56 -2.79 3.38
CA GLY A 61 9.81 -3.17 4.06
C GLY A 61 9.89 -4.63 4.47
N ALA A 62 8.93 -5.46 4.02
CA ALA A 62 8.98 -6.92 4.17
C ALA A 62 10.07 -7.55 3.29
N ASP A 63 10.33 -6.95 2.12
CA ASP A 63 11.47 -7.28 1.27
C ASP A 63 12.33 -6.04 1.03
N ARG A 64 13.62 -6.27 0.83
CA ARG A 64 14.56 -5.22 0.48
C ARG A 64 14.76 -5.23 -1.04
N PRO A 65 14.61 -4.09 -1.74
CA PRO A 65 14.97 -4.00 -3.15
C PRO A 65 16.50 -4.18 -3.34
N ASP A 66 16.90 -4.69 -4.48
CA ASP A 66 18.34 -4.84 -4.83
C ASP A 66 18.94 -3.49 -5.22
N SER A 67 18.13 -2.58 -5.80
CA SER A 67 18.49 -1.18 -6.05
C SER A 67 17.25 -0.30 -6.10
N GLY A 68 17.47 1.02 -6.11
CA GLY A 68 16.42 2.02 -6.05
C GLY A 68 16.13 2.47 -4.62
N GLN A 69 15.12 3.32 -4.45
CA GLN A 69 14.80 3.94 -3.16
C GLN A 69 13.30 3.93 -2.89
N VAL A 70 12.95 3.81 -1.61
CA VAL A 70 11.59 4.06 -1.07
C VAL A 70 11.66 5.26 -0.15
N LEU A 71 10.86 6.28 -0.43
CA LEU A 71 10.84 7.52 0.32
C LEU A 71 9.46 7.69 0.97
N LEU A 72 9.41 8.00 2.27
CA LEU A 72 8.20 8.36 3.00
C LEU A 72 8.34 9.81 3.48
N ASP A 73 7.43 10.69 3.03
CA ASP A 73 7.50 12.13 3.26
C ASP A 73 8.89 12.72 2.91
N GLY A 74 9.49 12.24 1.80
CA GLY A 74 10.83 12.63 1.35
C GLY A 74 12.00 11.99 2.10
N ARG A 75 11.76 11.26 3.19
CA ARG A 75 12.79 10.54 3.95
C ARG A 75 13.03 9.17 3.34
N ASP A 76 14.29 8.82 3.11
CA ASP A 76 14.67 7.47 2.66
C ASP A 76 14.41 6.43 3.77
N ILE A 77 13.55 5.46 3.45
CA ILE A 77 13.17 4.35 4.32
C ILE A 77 13.56 3.00 3.72
N THR A 78 14.33 2.98 2.64
CA THR A 78 14.65 1.78 1.84
C THR A 78 15.16 0.63 2.68
N HIS A 79 15.99 0.92 3.67
CA HIS A 79 16.62 -0.09 4.52
C HIS A 79 15.93 -0.29 5.87
N LEU A 80 14.85 0.46 6.15
CA LEU A 80 14.11 0.31 7.39
C LEU A 80 13.20 -0.93 7.32
N PRO A 81 13.17 -1.74 8.40
CA PRO A 81 12.29 -2.89 8.49
C PRO A 81 10.81 -2.46 8.62
N GLU A 82 9.90 -3.37 8.31
CA GLU A 82 8.46 -3.14 8.26
C GLU A 82 7.91 -2.48 9.54
N TYR A 83 8.32 -2.99 10.73
CA TYR A 83 7.85 -2.43 12.01
C TYR A 83 8.27 -0.96 12.22
N THR A 84 9.42 -0.56 11.69
CA THR A 84 9.86 0.84 11.76
C THR A 84 9.07 1.71 10.80
N ARG A 85 8.77 1.22 9.59
CA ARG A 85 7.92 1.93 8.63
C ARG A 85 6.51 2.09 9.18
N ALA A 86 5.96 1.07 9.87
CA ALA A 86 4.66 1.17 10.54
C ALA A 86 4.63 2.30 11.57
N ARG A 87 5.69 2.46 12.39
CA ARG A 87 5.82 3.58 13.34
C ARG A 87 5.96 4.95 12.68
N LEU A 88 6.42 4.98 11.44
CA LEU A 88 6.49 6.21 10.62
C LEU A 88 5.17 6.50 9.90
N GLY A 89 4.13 5.70 10.10
CA GLY A 89 2.80 5.93 9.55
C GLY A 89 2.54 5.24 8.20
N LEU A 90 3.26 4.16 7.88
CA LEU A 90 2.96 3.31 6.73
C LEU A 90 2.30 2.02 7.21
N ALA A 91 1.00 1.85 6.99
CA ALA A 91 0.28 0.62 7.31
C ALA A 91 -0.01 -0.21 6.06
N ARG A 92 -0.20 -1.52 6.27
CA ARG A 92 -0.67 -2.42 5.20
C ARG A 92 -1.63 -3.46 5.73
N THR A 93 -2.47 -4.00 4.84
CA THR A 93 -3.17 -5.26 5.03
C THR A 93 -2.41 -6.39 4.34
N PHE A 94 -2.79 -7.64 4.64
CA PHE A 94 -2.18 -8.83 4.06
C PHE A 94 -3.18 -9.51 3.12
N GLN A 95 -2.69 -10.19 2.10
CA GLN A 95 -3.53 -10.98 1.20
C GLN A 95 -4.30 -12.08 1.95
N GLN A 96 -3.63 -12.75 2.91
CA GLN A 96 -4.30 -13.65 3.85
C GLN A 96 -4.72 -12.87 5.08
N ILE A 97 -5.95 -13.10 5.55
CA ILE A 97 -6.48 -12.46 6.75
C ILE A 97 -5.56 -12.75 7.94
N ALA A 98 -4.93 -11.70 8.46
CA ALA A 98 -3.93 -11.80 9.53
C ALA A 98 -4.49 -11.22 10.84
N VAL A 99 -5.61 -11.72 11.32
CA VAL A 99 -6.18 -11.39 12.64
C VAL A 99 -5.70 -12.36 13.71
N PHE A 100 -5.74 -11.95 14.96
CA PHE A 100 -5.47 -12.79 16.10
C PHE A 100 -6.80 -13.43 16.57
N PRO A 101 -7.06 -14.71 16.29
CA PRO A 101 -8.38 -15.30 16.48
C PRO A 101 -8.80 -15.40 17.96
N GLY A 102 -7.84 -15.51 18.87
CA GLY A 102 -8.08 -15.56 20.30
C GLY A 102 -8.27 -14.20 20.99
N LEU A 103 -8.01 -13.10 20.28
CA LEU A 103 -8.23 -11.76 20.79
C LEU A 103 -9.63 -11.27 20.42
N SER A 104 -10.17 -10.33 21.23
CA SER A 104 -11.38 -9.60 20.87
C SER A 104 -11.16 -8.73 19.62
N VAL A 105 -12.25 -8.25 19.01
CA VAL A 105 -12.16 -7.28 17.92
C VAL A 105 -11.41 -6.02 18.38
N ALA A 106 -11.75 -5.47 19.54
CA ALA A 106 -11.08 -4.29 20.08
C ALA A 106 -9.60 -4.53 20.33
N ASP A 107 -9.21 -5.70 20.87
CA ASP A 107 -7.81 -6.03 21.12
C ASP A 107 -7.02 -6.23 19.83
N ASN A 108 -7.64 -6.79 18.79
CA ASN A 108 -7.01 -6.83 17.45
C ASN A 108 -6.68 -5.42 16.94
N LEU A 109 -7.60 -4.47 17.08
CA LEU A 109 -7.37 -3.08 16.68
C LEU A 109 -6.29 -2.43 17.57
N ARG A 110 -6.31 -2.72 18.88
CA ARG A 110 -5.32 -2.21 19.85
C ARG A 110 -3.89 -2.59 19.48
N VAL A 111 -3.67 -3.81 18.95
CA VAL A 111 -2.34 -4.21 18.44
C VAL A 111 -1.81 -3.22 17.40
N GLY A 112 -2.68 -2.73 16.51
CA GLY A 112 -2.30 -1.72 15.51
C GLY A 112 -1.89 -0.38 16.15
N ALA A 113 -2.71 0.12 17.08
CA ALA A 113 -2.43 1.36 17.79
C ALA A 113 -1.10 1.29 18.60
N GLU A 114 -0.84 0.17 19.26
CA GLU A 114 0.39 -0.05 20.02
C GLU A 114 1.63 -0.19 19.14
N GLN A 115 1.50 -0.76 17.95
CA GLN A 115 2.59 -0.81 16.96
C GLN A 115 3.03 0.58 16.51
N ALA A 116 2.09 1.54 16.46
CA ALA A 116 2.39 2.94 16.18
C ALA A 116 3.08 3.68 17.36
N GLY A 117 3.35 3.01 18.46
CA GLY A 117 4.04 3.57 19.63
C GLY A 117 3.12 4.07 20.75
N ARG A 118 1.81 3.84 20.65
CA ARG A 118 0.78 4.29 21.63
C ARG A 118 0.51 3.28 22.74
N ARG A 119 1.53 2.54 23.19
CA ARG A 119 1.37 1.48 24.19
C ARG A 119 0.75 1.98 25.49
N GLY A 120 -0.37 1.34 25.89
CA GLY A 120 -1.02 1.58 27.19
C GLY A 120 -1.52 3.01 27.38
N SER A 121 -1.71 3.79 26.31
CA SER A 121 -2.10 5.19 26.37
C SER A 121 -3.60 5.35 26.14
N LEU A 122 -4.19 6.40 26.71
CA LEU A 122 -5.54 6.86 26.38
C LEU A 122 -5.71 7.12 24.87
N GLU A 123 -4.62 7.50 24.19
CA GLU A 123 -4.61 7.70 22.73
C GLU A 123 -4.89 6.41 21.98
N ALA A 124 -4.35 5.27 22.44
CA ALA A 124 -4.67 3.96 21.84
C ALA A 124 -6.14 3.61 22.01
N ASP A 125 -6.72 3.87 23.20
CA ASP A 125 -8.13 3.63 23.46
C ASP A 125 -9.03 4.50 22.58
N PHE A 126 -8.70 5.77 22.41
CA PHE A 126 -9.42 6.67 21.50
C PHE A 126 -9.29 6.24 20.04
N ALA A 127 -8.11 5.84 19.58
CA ALA A 127 -7.89 5.36 18.23
C ALA A 127 -8.71 4.09 17.95
N VAL A 128 -8.73 3.14 18.89
CA VAL A 128 -9.53 1.91 18.81
C VAL A 128 -11.02 2.24 18.76
N ALA A 129 -11.53 3.04 19.70
CA ALA A 129 -12.94 3.39 19.77
C ALA A 129 -13.41 4.16 18.52
N ARG A 130 -12.58 5.07 18.00
CA ARG A 130 -12.83 5.78 16.74
C ARG A 130 -12.91 4.83 15.58
N THR A 131 -11.96 3.89 15.48
CA THR A 131 -11.89 2.95 14.37
C THR A 131 -13.04 1.93 14.40
N LEU A 132 -13.43 1.44 15.58
CA LEU A 132 -14.61 0.57 15.75
C LEU A 132 -15.85 1.25 15.17
N ARG A 133 -16.11 2.51 15.56
CA ARG A 133 -17.25 3.30 15.06
C ARG A 133 -17.18 3.51 13.55
N LEU A 134 -15.99 3.87 13.03
CA LEU A 134 -15.76 4.10 11.60
C LEU A 134 -16.11 2.85 10.77
N LEU A 135 -15.81 1.67 11.29
CA LEU A 135 -16.07 0.38 10.63
C LEU A 135 -17.42 -0.24 11.00
N GLY A 136 -18.18 0.37 11.92
CA GLY A 136 -19.45 -0.20 12.42
C GLY A 136 -19.27 -1.48 13.24
N LEU A 137 -18.10 -1.65 13.87
CA LEU A 137 -17.74 -2.83 14.65
C LEU A 137 -17.95 -2.69 16.16
N ASP A 138 -18.53 -1.58 16.63
CA ASP A 138 -18.75 -1.30 18.07
C ASP A 138 -19.47 -2.45 18.77
N HIS A 139 -20.52 -2.99 18.13
CA HIS A 139 -21.34 -4.07 18.68
C HIS A 139 -20.61 -5.41 18.76
N LEU A 140 -19.42 -5.53 18.17
CA LEU A 140 -18.56 -6.71 18.18
C LEU A 140 -17.28 -6.50 19.00
N ALA A 141 -17.09 -5.32 19.62
CA ALA A 141 -15.82 -4.92 20.24
C ALA A 141 -15.23 -5.99 21.17
N ASP A 142 -16.05 -6.57 22.04
CA ASP A 142 -15.63 -7.55 23.04
C ASP A 142 -15.71 -9.02 22.52
N ARG A 143 -16.18 -9.23 21.29
CA ARG A 143 -16.28 -10.58 20.74
C ARG A 143 -14.92 -11.08 20.25
N PRO A 144 -14.56 -12.35 20.52
CA PRO A 144 -13.39 -12.98 19.92
C PRO A 144 -13.48 -12.94 18.39
N ALA A 145 -12.36 -12.70 17.72
CA ALA A 145 -12.31 -12.72 16.26
C ALA A 145 -12.58 -14.12 15.68
N SER A 146 -12.34 -15.18 16.46
CA SER A 146 -12.66 -16.54 16.07
C SER A 146 -14.16 -16.71 15.84
N GLY A 147 -14.52 -17.26 14.65
CA GLY A 147 -15.93 -17.50 14.32
C GLY A 147 -16.68 -16.31 13.73
N LEU A 148 -16.02 -15.18 13.51
CA LEU A 148 -16.61 -14.08 12.74
C LEU A 148 -16.60 -14.40 11.24
N PRO A 149 -17.59 -13.90 10.47
CA PRO A 149 -17.62 -14.02 9.02
C PRO A 149 -16.37 -13.42 8.37
N THR A 150 -15.99 -13.94 7.20
CA THR A 150 -14.80 -13.49 6.45
C THR A 150 -14.81 -11.98 6.19
N GLY A 151 -15.94 -11.42 5.77
CA GLY A 151 -16.08 -9.97 5.56
C GLY A 151 -15.82 -9.16 6.84
N THR A 152 -16.34 -9.62 7.98
CA THR A 152 -16.07 -8.98 9.28
C THR A 152 -14.60 -9.08 9.66
N LEU A 153 -13.95 -10.23 9.43
CA LEU A 153 -12.51 -10.39 9.69
C LEU A 153 -11.65 -9.46 8.83
N ARG A 154 -12.05 -9.21 7.57
CA ARG A 154 -11.40 -8.20 6.70
C ARG A 154 -11.53 -6.79 7.27
N LEU A 155 -12.71 -6.44 7.81
CA LEU A 155 -12.88 -5.15 8.49
C LEU A 155 -12.04 -5.06 9.77
N VAL A 156 -11.90 -6.13 10.54
CA VAL A 156 -11.02 -6.17 11.72
C VAL A 156 -9.55 -5.96 11.32
N GLU A 157 -9.09 -6.62 10.25
CA GLU A 157 -7.73 -6.43 9.72
C GLU A 157 -7.50 -4.99 9.25
N LEU A 158 -8.43 -4.42 8.50
CA LEU A 158 -8.40 -3.03 8.08
C LEU A 158 -8.41 -2.10 9.30
N GLY A 159 -9.25 -2.40 10.30
CA GLY A 159 -9.33 -1.66 11.56
C GLY A 159 -8.00 -1.64 12.31
N ARG A 160 -7.30 -2.77 12.36
CA ARG A 160 -5.97 -2.84 12.94
C ARG A 160 -4.98 -1.91 12.23
N ALA A 161 -5.01 -1.88 10.89
CA ALA A 161 -4.16 -0.98 10.12
C ALA A 161 -4.52 0.50 10.36
N LEU A 162 -5.82 0.83 10.42
CA LEU A 162 -6.32 2.20 10.62
C LEU A 162 -6.12 2.71 12.06
N SER A 163 -6.14 1.82 13.06
CA SER A 163 -5.88 2.21 14.46
C SER A 163 -4.46 2.71 14.70
N ALA A 164 -3.54 2.43 13.77
CA ALA A 164 -2.21 3.05 13.75
C ALA A 164 -2.24 4.51 13.28
N GLU A 165 -3.38 5.03 12.79
CA GLU A 165 -3.55 6.36 12.17
C GLU A 165 -2.47 6.63 11.11
N PRO A 166 -2.41 5.80 10.05
CA PRO A 166 -1.37 5.90 9.06
C PRO A 166 -1.54 7.12 8.15
N GLY A 167 -0.44 7.64 7.62
CA GLY A 167 -0.45 8.59 6.51
C GLY A 167 -0.49 7.90 5.14
N VAL A 168 -0.08 6.62 5.09
CA VAL A 168 -0.09 5.77 3.89
C VAL A 168 -0.66 4.40 4.23
N LEU A 169 -1.58 3.92 3.40
CA LEU A 169 -2.23 2.62 3.53
C LEU A 169 -2.04 1.79 2.26
N LEU A 170 -1.43 0.61 2.41
CA LEU A 170 -1.27 -0.36 1.33
C LEU A 170 -2.31 -1.48 1.52
N LEU A 171 -3.19 -1.66 0.55
CA LEU A 171 -4.29 -2.63 0.57
C LEU A 171 -4.08 -3.69 -0.51
N ASP A 172 -3.98 -4.95 -0.12
CA ASP A 172 -3.82 -6.09 -1.02
C ASP A 172 -5.11 -6.92 -1.05
N GLU A 173 -5.90 -6.76 -2.13
CA GLU A 173 -7.19 -7.41 -2.37
C GLU A 173 -8.19 -7.27 -1.19
N PRO A 174 -8.46 -6.04 -0.69
CA PRO A 174 -9.29 -5.86 0.51
C PRO A 174 -10.76 -6.25 0.30
N ALA A 175 -11.25 -6.31 -0.93
CA ALA A 175 -12.61 -6.72 -1.26
C ALA A 175 -12.76 -8.23 -1.48
N ALA A 176 -11.66 -9.01 -1.41
CA ALA A 176 -11.73 -10.45 -1.62
C ALA A 176 -12.63 -11.15 -0.59
N GLY A 177 -13.69 -11.81 -1.07
CA GLY A 177 -14.65 -12.52 -0.23
C GLY A 177 -15.72 -11.64 0.44
N LEU A 178 -15.79 -10.36 0.09
CA LEU A 178 -16.89 -9.47 0.46
C LEU A 178 -18.09 -9.67 -0.48
N ASP A 179 -19.28 -9.50 0.05
CA ASP A 179 -20.47 -9.34 -0.78
C ASP A 179 -20.54 -7.94 -1.39
N ARG A 180 -21.51 -7.72 -2.30
CA ARG A 180 -21.66 -6.44 -2.98
C ARG A 180 -21.90 -5.28 -2.02
N ALA A 181 -22.72 -5.46 -1.00
CA ALA A 181 -23.04 -4.40 -0.04
C ALA A 181 -21.83 -4.09 0.87
N GLU A 182 -21.04 -5.10 1.22
CA GLU A 182 -19.79 -4.95 1.96
C GLU A 182 -18.73 -4.22 1.12
N SER A 183 -18.59 -4.57 -0.17
CA SER A 183 -17.68 -3.90 -1.11
C SER A 183 -18.07 -2.43 -1.33
N GLU A 184 -19.38 -2.14 -1.41
CA GLU A 184 -19.87 -0.75 -1.52
C GLU A 184 -19.55 0.07 -0.25
N ARG A 185 -19.71 -0.52 0.94
CA ARG A 185 -19.33 0.13 2.20
C ARG A 185 -17.83 0.39 2.29
N LEU A 186 -17.02 -0.59 1.86
CA LEU A 186 -15.56 -0.44 1.77
C LEU A 186 -15.18 0.72 0.83
N ALA A 187 -15.82 0.82 -0.33
CA ALA A 187 -15.60 1.90 -1.29
C ALA A 187 -15.85 3.29 -0.68
N VAL A 188 -17.00 3.46 -0.02
CA VAL A 188 -17.36 4.71 0.68
C VAL A 188 -16.34 5.05 1.77
N LEU A 189 -15.94 4.06 2.56
CA LEU A 189 -14.96 4.22 3.63
C LEU A 189 -13.61 4.68 3.08
N LEU A 190 -13.06 3.99 2.07
CA LEU A 190 -11.75 4.33 1.50
C LEU A 190 -11.76 5.73 0.86
N THR A 191 -12.86 6.09 0.19
CA THR A 191 -13.02 7.43 -0.39
C THR A 191 -13.04 8.52 0.71
N ALA A 192 -13.74 8.28 1.82
CA ALA A 192 -13.77 9.22 2.95
C ALA A 192 -12.39 9.35 3.60
N LEU A 193 -11.67 8.25 3.82
CA LEU A 193 -10.32 8.26 4.39
C LEU A 193 -9.33 8.99 3.47
N ALA A 194 -9.44 8.80 2.16
CA ALA A 194 -8.62 9.54 1.21
C ALA A 194 -8.95 11.04 1.25
N ALA A 195 -10.24 11.42 1.30
CA ALA A 195 -10.63 12.84 1.44
C ALA A 195 -10.04 13.49 2.70
N ASP A 196 -9.83 12.73 3.79
CA ASP A 196 -9.17 13.16 5.03
C ASP A 196 -7.63 13.20 4.90
N GLY A 197 -7.07 12.91 3.72
CA GLY A 197 -5.63 13.05 3.44
C GLY A 197 -4.81 11.76 3.44
N LEU A 198 -5.44 10.59 3.66
CA LEU A 198 -4.77 9.30 3.57
C LEU A 198 -4.32 9.03 2.12
N ALA A 199 -3.06 8.65 1.92
CA ALA A 199 -2.59 8.13 0.65
C ALA A 199 -2.83 6.62 0.58
N VAL A 200 -3.54 6.13 -0.43
CA VAL A 200 -3.90 4.71 -0.54
C VAL A 200 -3.28 4.12 -1.81
N LEU A 201 -2.60 2.98 -1.66
CA LEU A 201 -2.27 2.09 -2.77
C LEU A 201 -3.11 0.82 -2.65
N LEU A 202 -3.89 0.53 -3.67
CA LEU A 202 -4.86 -0.56 -3.71
C LEU A 202 -4.49 -1.55 -4.81
N VAL A 203 -4.24 -2.82 -4.49
CA VAL A 203 -4.25 -3.92 -5.46
C VAL A 203 -5.63 -4.53 -5.45
N GLU A 204 -6.30 -4.52 -6.59
CA GLU A 204 -7.62 -5.11 -6.74
C GLU A 204 -7.83 -5.70 -8.14
N HIS A 205 -8.71 -6.70 -8.18
CA HIS A 205 -9.15 -7.35 -9.42
C HIS A 205 -10.59 -6.99 -9.78
N ASP A 206 -11.36 -6.47 -8.81
CA ASP A 206 -12.71 -5.97 -9.02
C ASP A 206 -12.67 -4.61 -9.73
N ARG A 207 -12.96 -4.63 -11.03
CA ARG A 207 -12.98 -3.42 -11.86
C ARG A 207 -14.05 -2.42 -11.42
N GLU A 208 -15.23 -2.89 -11.00
CA GLU A 208 -16.30 -1.99 -10.55
C GLU A 208 -15.85 -1.18 -9.33
N LEU A 209 -15.17 -1.83 -8.38
CA LEU A 209 -14.61 -1.15 -7.22
C LEU A 209 -13.51 -0.16 -7.64
N VAL A 210 -12.55 -0.59 -8.46
CA VAL A 210 -11.44 0.26 -8.93
C VAL A 210 -11.98 1.49 -9.67
N ASP A 211 -12.88 1.32 -10.64
CA ASP A 211 -13.44 2.41 -11.46
C ASP A 211 -14.24 3.42 -10.59
N ARG A 212 -14.77 2.96 -9.47
CA ARG A 212 -15.56 3.79 -8.55
C ARG A 212 -14.71 4.67 -7.64
N ILE A 213 -13.55 4.17 -7.17
CA ILE A 213 -12.81 4.86 -6.10
C ILE A 213 -11.41 5.31 -6.47
N ALA A 214 -10.81 4.76 -7.53
CA ALA A 214 -9.42 5.09 -7.87
C ALA A 214 -9.32 6.45 -8.58
N ASP A 215 -8.52 7.35 -8.03
CA ASP A 215 -8.15 8.60 -8.69
C ASP A 215 -7.14 8.36 -9.83
N ARG A 216 -6.36 7.27 -9.72
CA ARG A 216 -5.35 6.87 -10.69
C ARG A 216 -5.23 5.35 -10.75
N VAL A 217 -5.12 4.80 -11.95
CA VAL A 217 -4.85 3.38 -12.17
C VAL A 217 -3.46 3.23 -12.76
N LEU A 218 -2.63 2.39 -12.14
CA LEU A 218 -1.33 1.96 -12.64
C LEU A 218 -1.44 0.50 -13.08
N THR A 219 -0.94 0.19 -14.26
CA THR A 219 -0.91 -1.19 -14.76
C THR A 219 0.51 -1.72 -14.69
N MET A 220 0.67 -2.90 -14.10
CA MET A 220 1.96 -3.58 -13.99
C MET A 220 2.02 -4.80 -14.90
N SER A 221 3.13 -4.94 -15.65
CA SER A 221 3.41 -6.09 -16.50
C SER A 221 4.89 -6.41 -16.50
N ALA A 222 5.24 -7.69 -16.36
CA ALA A 222 6.61 -8.18 -16.38
C ALA A 222 7.59 -7.37 -15.51
N GLY A 223 7.17 -7.00 -14.30
CA GLY A 223 7.99 -6.24 -13.34
C GLY A 223 8.08 -4.74 -13.61
N ARG A 224 7.39 -4.20 -14.59
CA ARG A 224 7.41 -2.77 -14.96
C ARG A 224 6.02 -2.15 -14.84
N LEU A 225 5.95 -0.85 -14.52
CA LEU A 225 4.73 -0.07 -14.67
C LEU A 225 4.61 0.36 -16.13
N LEU A 226 3.41 0.12 -16.70
CA LEU A 226 3.09 0.61 -18.03
C LEU A 226 2.74 2.09 -18.00
N PRO A 227 3.04 2.85 -19.08
CA PRO A 227 2.55 4.21 -19.24
C PRO A 227 1.02 4.26 -19.14
N ALA A 228 0.48 5.39 -18.69
CA ALA A 228 -0.96 5.56 -18.46
C ALA A 228 -1.85 5.32 -19.69
N ASP A 229 -1.30 5.39 -20.90
CA ASP A 229 -2.01 5.26 -22.18
C ASP A 229 -1.67 3.97 -22.96
N GLY A 230 -1.07 2.97 -22.33
CA GLY A 230 -0.81 1.66 -22.97
C GLY A 230 0.32 1.64 -24.00
N GLU A 231 1.02 2.75 -24.22
CA GLU A 231 2.24 2.74 -25.04
C GLU A 231 3.39 2.12 -24.26
N LEU A 232 3.92 1.02 -24.78
CA LEU A 232 5.18 0.44 -24.31
C LEU A 232 6.29 1.49 -24.53
N PRO A 233 7.13 1.81 -23.54
CA PRO A 233 8.29 2.63 -23.78
C PRO A 233 9.12 1.96 -24.88
N SER A 234 9.37 2.68 -25.97
CA SER A 234 10.30 2.23 -27.00
C SER A 234 11.61 1.88 -26.34
N ALA A 235 12.10 0.66 -26.55
CA ALA A 235 13.39 0.22 -26.02
C ALA A 235 14.46 1.23 -26.46
N THR A 236 14.99 1.97 -25.52
CA THR A 236 16.17 2.80 -25.76
C THR A 236 17.29 1.85 -26.14
N PRO A 237 17.91 1.98 -27.33
CA PRO A 237 18.99 1.11 -27.71
C PRO A 237 20.13 1.25 -26.69
N ILE A 238 20.59 0.12 -26.18
CA ILE A 238 21.80 0.06 -25.36
C ILE A 238 22.92 0.62 -26.23
N ALA A 239 23.46 1.77 -25.86
CA ALA A 239 24.66 2.31 -26.50
C ALA A 239 25.78 1.28 -26.33
N THR A 240 26.16 0.63 -27.43
CA THR A 240 27.34 -0.20 -27.52
C THR A 240 28.53 0.70 -27.21
N ALA A 241 29.28 0.35 -26.16
CA ALA A 241 30.54 1.00 -25.85
C ALA A 241 31.49 0.90 -27.08
N PRO A 242 32.25 1.96 -27.39
CA PRO A 242 33.20 1.90 -28.47
C PRO A 242 34.29 0.86 -28.14
N SER A 243 34.50 -0.07 -29.05
CA SER A 243 35.63 -1.00 -29.02
C SER A 243 36.92 -0.20 -29.18
N ASP A 244 37.73 -0.17 -28.12
CA ASP A 244 39.09 0.30 -28.19
C ASP A 244 39.87 -0.56 -29.19
N GLY A 245 40.08 0.04 -30.36
CA GLY A 245 41.02 -0.50 -31.35
C GLY A 245 42.45 -0.25 -30.89
N THR A 246 43.10 -1.25 -30.34
CA THR A 246 44.57 -1.26 -30.27
C THR A 246 45.12 -1.42 -31.67
N ALA A 247 45.58 -0.30 -32.23
CA ALA A 247 46.46 -0.33 -33.38
C ALA A 247 47.85 -0.75 -32.89
N ASP A 248 48.24 -1.94 -33.26
CA ASP A 248 49.63 -2.39 -33.24
C ASP A 248 50.31 -1.83 -34.50
N GLY A 249 51.44 -1.19 -34.33
CA GLY A 249 52.20 -0.59 -35.39
C GLY A 249 53.68 -0.50 -35.10
N ALA A 250 54.42 -1.42 -35.69
CA ALA A 250 55.87 -1.45 -35.97
C ALA A 250 56.84 -1.50 -34.78
#